data_aa04c730c417ac924e8f4738c9267cf5
#
_entry.id   aa04c730c417ac924e8f4738c9267cf5
#
_cell.length_a   1.000
_cell.length_b   1.000
_cell.length_c   1.000
_cell.angle_alpha   90.00
_cell.angle_beta   90.00
_cell.angle_gamma   90.00
#
_symmetry.space_group_name_H-M   'P 1'
#
loop_
_entity.id
_entity.type
_entity.pdbx_description
1 polymer ?
#
loop_
_entity_poly.entity_id
_entity_poly.type
_entity_poly.pdbx_seq_one_letter_code
_entity_poly.pdbx_strand_id
1 'polypeptide(L)'
;MRKSQSATRPADRANTRFDVVLGFDMETDIGSFTPFYEGVNHGTPHILALLKRHGIRATFYWTGHAAETNPTMVRRVRDAGHETGCHGLFHETLGDPLFPLPNNWPILPSEVEGRLRIATDIIKKTSGEQPVSFRCPRLWGSTNVINVLEKLGYLSDASFPLYYYRKPFVPYHPSARDWRRPGQMRILEIPNFCDLTMKSSDPYQRDRDQWPLFRTKSAEALLVKADSFLAFVSARKQRPVLCFYLHPWEFHPMPRGALDFGECRVKTLPFIVKNCGPRAVKELDRVCALLRERGGRFLTAQELAAERGDRN
;
A
#
# COMPACT_ATOMS: atom_id res chain seq x y z
N MET A 1 -10.37 -24.92 -19.86
CA MET A 1 -9.28 -24.09 -20.43
C MET A 1 -8.35 -23.71 -19.30
N ARG A 2 -7.13 -24.22 -19.29
CA ARG A 2 -6.13 -23.93 -18.24
C ARG A 2 -5.60 -22.50 -18.47
N LYS A 3 -5.84 -21.59 -17.52
CA LYS A 3 -5.21 -20.26 -17.52
C LYS A 3 -3.71 -20.44 -17.30
N SER A 4 -2.90 -20.04 -18.28
CA SER A 4 -1.45 -20.02 -18.17
C SER A 4 -1.06 -18.99 -17.11
N GLN A 5 -0.57 -19.44 -15.97
CA GLN A 5 0.20 -18.60 -15.06
C GLN A 5 1.48 -18.21 -15.82
N SER A 6 1.64 -16.95 -16.16
CA SER A 6 2.89 -16.42 -16.69
C SER A 6 3.91 -16.37 -15.56
N ALA A 7 4.53 -17.50 -15.29
CA ALA A 7 5.74 -17.52 -14.47
C ALA A 7 6.80 -16.66 -15.17
N THR A 8 7.33 -15.66 -14.50
CA THR A 8 8.47 -14.86 -14.96
C THR A 8 9.60 -15.80 -15.35
N ARG A 9 10.13 -15.68 -16.58
CA ARG A 9 11.19 -16.55 -17.09
C ARG A 9 12.44 -16.48 -16.19
N PRO A 10 13.16 -17.57 -15.96
CA PRO A 10 14.38 -17.60 -15.12
C PRO A 10 15.45 -16.56 -15.51
N ALA A 11 15.53 -16.19 -16.79
CA ALA A 11 16.45 -15.17 -17.30
C ALA A 11 16.17 -13.75 -16.75
N ASP A 12 14.91 -13.42 -16.41
CA ASP A 12 14.58 -12.11 -15.85
C ASP A 12 15.04 -11.94 -14.40
N ARG A 13 15.26 -13.04 -13.68
CA ARG A 13 15.75 -13.00 -12.28
C ARG A 13 17.23 -12.63 -12.15
N ALA A 14 18.06 -12.97 -13.14
CA ALA A 14 19.51 -12.78 -13.07
C ALA A 14 19.95 -11.30 -13.17
N ASN A 15 19.12 -10.42 -13.75
CA ASN A 15 19.47 -9.03 -14.00
C ASN A 15 18.70 -8.02 -13.12
N THR A 16 17.78 -8.49 -12.25
CA THR A 16 16.99 -7.61 -11.37
C THR A 16 17.75 -7.28 -10.09
N ARG A 17 17.86 -5.97 -9.80
CA ARG A 17 18.61 -5.47 -8.63
C ARG A 17 17.75 -5.40 -7.36
N PHE A 18 16.44 -5.18 -7.51
CA PHE A 18 15.48 -5.03 -6.41
C PHE A 18 14.06 -5.36 -6.87
N ASP A 19 13.18 -5.59 -5.91
CA ASP A 19 11.75 -5.81 -6.15
C ASP A 19 10.93 -4.55 -5.86
N VAL A 20 9.81 -4.38 -6.55
CA VAL A 20 8.90 -3.24 -6.43
C VAL A 20 7.48 -3.76 -6.22
N VAL A 21 6.81 -3.32 -5.16
CA VAL A 21 5.40 -3.57 -4.90
C VAL A 21 4.67 -2.23 -4.95
N LEU A 22 3.79 -2.05 -5.95
CA LEU A 22 2.89 -0.90 -5.99
C LEU A 22 1.59 -1.28 -5.29
N GLY A 23 1.26 -0.61 -4.20
CA GLY A 23 0.02 -0.76 -3.47
C GLY A 23 -0.88 0.45 -3.63
N PHE A 24 -2.15 0.23 -3.92
CA PHE A 24 -3.18 1.28 -4.02
C PHE A 24 -4.23 1.05 -2.94
N ASP A 25 -4.38 2.00 -2.03
CA ASP A 25 -5.32 1.93 -0.92
C ASP A 25 -6.66 2.47 -1.39
N MET A 26 -7.61 1.55 -1.56
CA MET A 26 -8.94 1.77 -2.14
C MET A 26 -9.91 2.18 -1.04
N GLU A 27 -9.93 3.46 -0.76
CA GLU A 27 -10.64 4.08 0.35
C GLU A 27 -11.43 5.31 -0.13
N THR A 28 -12.14 5.98 0.75
CA THR A 28 -12.77 7.27 0.46
C THR A 28 -11.74 8.35 0.19
N ASP A 29 -12.14 9.39 -0.53
CA ASP A 29 -11.23 10.43 -0.99
C ASP A 29 -10.56 11.20 0.15
N ILE A 30 -9.34 11.65 -0.14
CA ILE A 30 -8.54 12.52 0.74
C ILE A 30 -8.23 11.83 2.08
N GLY A 31 -7.87 10.52 2.05
CA GLY A 31 -7.48 9.79 3.26
C GLY A 31 -8.61 9.61 4.25
N SER A 32 -9.83 9.34 3.75
CA SER A 32 -11.05 9.15 4.54
C SER A 32 -11.55 10.40 5.27
N PHE A 33 -11.17 11.59 4.82
CA PHE A 33 -11.76 12.85 5.29
C PHE A 33 -13.06 13.21 4.59
N THR A 34 -13.46 12.49 3.54
CA THR A 34 -14.71 12.69 2.81
C THR A 34 -15.46 11.37 2.67
N PRO A 35 -16.78 11.38 2.45
CA PRO A 35 -17.55 10.15 2.21
C PRO A 35 -17.56 9.72 0.73
N PHE A 36 -16.79 10.39 -0.15
CA PHE A 36 -16.85 10.22 -1.60
C PHE A 36 -15.83 9.20 -2.10
N TYR A 37 -16.11 8.67 -3.30
CA TYR A 37 -15.30 7.69 -4.03
C TYR A 37 -14.93 8.16 -5.44
N GLU A 38 -14.76 9.49 -5.64
CA GLU A 38 -14.38 10.06 -6.93
C GLU A 38 -13.03 9.51 -7.40
N GLY A 39 -12.07 9.36 -6.48
CA GLY A 39 -10.79 8.72 -6.77
C GLY A 39 -10.93 7.28 -7.20
N VAL A 40 -11.73 6.48 -6.50
CA VAL A 40 -12.01 5.09 -6.86
C VAL A 40 -12.65 5.01 -8.25
N ASN A 41 -13.63 5.86 -8.54
CA ASN A 41 -14.41 5.81 -9.79
C ASN A 41 -13.67 6.43 -10.98
N HIS A 42 -12.94 7.52 -10.77
CA HIS A 42 -12.31 8.30 -11.85
C HIS A 42 -10.78 8.21 -11.85
N GLY A 43 -10.13 8.06 -10.69
CA GLY A 43 -8.68 7.91 -10.59
C GLY A 43 -8.20 6.51 -10.98
N THR A 44 -8.91 5.45 -10.53
CA THR A 44 -8.54 4.06 -10.82
C THR A 44 -8.45 3.76 -12.32
N PRO A 45 -9.34 4.23 -13.22
CA PRO A 45 -9.19 4.03 -14.65
C PRO A 45 -7.86 4.56 -15.21
N HIS A 46 -7.37 5.69 -14.73
CA HIS A 46 -6.07 6.24 -15.12
C HIS A 46 -4.91 5.36 -14.63
N ILE A 47 -5.00 4.86 -13.41
CA ILE A 47 -4.02 3.90 -12.84
C ILE A 47 -3.97 2.63 -13.69
N LEU A 48 -5.12 2.01 -13.97
CA LEU A 48 -5.19 0.79 -14.78
C LEU A 48 -4.61 0.97 -16.19
N ALA A 49 -4.92 2.10 -16.84
CA ALA A 49 -4.37 2.41 -18.16
C ALA A 49 -2.84 2.57 -18.11
N LEU A 50 -2.31 3.23 -17.05
CA LEU A 50 -0.87 3.38 -16.83
C LEU A 50 -0.20 2.02 -16.59
N LEU A 51 -0.71 1.22 -15.67
CA LEU A 51 -0.15 -0.10 -15.34
C LEU A 51 -0.16 -1.03 -16.55
N LYS A 52 -1.23 -0.98 -17.38
CA LYS A 52 -1.31 -1.74 -18.63
C LYS A 52 -0.20 -1.35 -19.61
N ARG A 53 0.07 -0.03 -19.80
CA ARG A 53 1.14 0.44 -20.69
C ARG A 53 2.51 -0.08 -20.27
N HIS A 54 2.76 -0.14 -18.96
CA HIS A 54 4.00 -0.66 -18.41
C HIS A 54 4.00 -2.20 -18.25
N GLY A 55 2.90 -2.91 -18.50
CA GLY A 55 2.79 -4.34 -18.22
C GLY A 55 3.07 -4.67 -16.75
N ILE A 56 2.61 -3.82 -15.83
CA ILE A 56 2.81 -3.94 -14.38
C ILE A 56 1.53 -4.50 -13.76
N ARG A 57 1.69 -5.50 -12.89
CA ARG A 57 0.65 -5.90 -11.92
C ARG A 57 0.90 -5.24 -10.60
N ALA A 58 -0.17 -4.87 -9.90
CA ALA A 58 -0.13 -4.15 -8.62
C ALA A 58 -1.15 -4.76 -7.65
N THR A 59 -1.06 -4.41 -6.36
CA THR A 59 -2.00 -4.81 -5.32
C THR A 59 -2.92 -3.64 -5.00
N PHE A 60 -4.23 -3.87 -5.04
CA PHE A 60 -5.26 -2.91 -4.68
C PHE A 60 -5.90 -3.35 -3.36
N TYR A 61 -5.62 -2.61 -2.29
CA TYR A 61 -6.09 -2.90 -0.94
C TYR A 61 -7.42 -2.19 -0.70
N TRP A 62 -8.51 -2.93 -0.70
CA TRP A 62 -9.87 -2.41 -0.59
C TRP A 62 -10.32 -2.35 0.87
N THR A 63 -10.92 -1.23 1.30
CA THR A 63 -11.80 -1.30 2.47
C THR A 63 -13.04 -2.10 2.09
N GLY A 64 -13.62 -2.83 3.05
CA GLY A 64 -14.86 -3.59 2.80
C GLY A 64 -15.96 -2.69 2.24
N HIS A 65 -16.14 -1.49 2.83
CA HIS A 65 -17.12 -0.51 2.37
C HIS A 65 -16.86 -0.01 0.94
N ALA A 66 -15.60 0.29 0.59
CA ALA A 66 -15.26 0.68 -0.77
C ALA A 66 -15.57 -0.44 -1.79
N ALA A 67 -15.28 -1.69 -1.43
CA ALA A 67 -15.56 -2.84 -2.28
C ALA A 67 -17.08 -3.06 -2.48
N GLU A 68 -17.85 -2.95 -1.41
CA GLU A 68 -19.31 -3.10 -1.44
C GLU A 68 -19.98 -1.99 -2.27
N THR A 69 -19.52 -0.76 -2.09
CA THR A 69 -20.07 0.43 -2.77
C THR A 69 -19.67 0.50 -4.25
N ASN A 70 -18.51 -0.05 -4.62
CA ASN A 70 -17.96 0.04 -5.98
C ASN A 70 -17.68 -1.35 -6.62
N PRO A 71 -18.64 -2.28 -6.63
CA PRO A 71 -18.40 -3.68 -7.03
C PRO A 71 -17.93 -3.82 -8.48
N THR A 72 -18.35 -2.92 -9.35
CA THR A 72 -17.93 -2.91 -10.76
C THR A 72 -16.44 -2.58 -10.90
N MET A 73 -15.94 -1.64 -10.08
CA MET A 73 -14.52 -1.26 -10.11
C MET A 73 -13.64 -2.37 -9.50
N VAL A 74 -14.09 -3.06 -8.44
CA VAL A 74 -13.39 -4.24 -7.89
C VAL A 74 -13.18 -5.29 -8.97
N ARG A 75 -14.27 -5.67 -9.68
CA ARG A 75 -14.19 -6.64 -10.78
C ARG A 75 -13.27 -6.16 -11.91
N ARG A 76 -13.36 -4.88 -12.28
CA ARG A 76 -12.49 -4.28 -13.32
C ARG A 76 -11.01 -4.37 -12.97
N VAL A 77 -10.63 -4.12 -11.71
CA VAL A 77 -9.27 -4.28 -11.20
C VAL A 77 -8.81 -5.73 -11.29
N ARG A 78 -9.62 -6.68 -10.80
CA ARG A 78 -9.34 -8.12 -10.87
C ARG A 78 -9.21 -8.59 -12.33
N ASP A 79 -10.15 -8.22 -13.20
CA ASP A 79 -10.19 -8.65 -14.60
C ASP A 79 -9.02 -8.08 -15.42
N ALA A 80 -8.44 -6.97 -14.97
CA ALA A 80 -7.18 -6.44 -15.48
C ALA A 80 -5.94 -7.21 -15.00
N GLY A 81 -6.10 -8.23 -14.15
CA GLY A 81 -5.03 -9.12 -13.66
C GLY A 81 -4.28 -8.57 -12.45
N HIS A 82 -4.83 -7.58 -11.76
CA HIS A 82 -4.26 -7.07 -10.52
C HIS A 82 -4.76 -7.85 -9.30
N GLU A 83 -4.01 -7.80 -8.21
CA GLU A 83 -4.38 -8.40 -6.94
C GLU A 83 -5.40 -7.53 -6.19
N THR A 84 -6.41 -8.19 -5.60
CA THR A 84 -7.35 -7.57 -4.67
C THR A 84 -6.99 -7.94 -3.24
N GLY A 85 -6.43 -6.99 -2.48
CA GLY A 85 -6.11 -7.10 -1.07
C GLY A 85 -7.17 -6.43 -0.18
N CYS A 86 -6.95 -6.45 1.15
CA CYS A 86 -7.84 -5.87 2.15
C CYS A 86 -7.19 -4.67 2.86
N HIS A 87 -8.01 -3.65 3.17
CA HIS A 87 -7.62 -2.41 3.86
C HIS A 87 -8.52 -2.07 5.06
N GLY A 88 -8.98 -3.11 5.80
CA GLY A 88 -9.96 -2.93 6.87
C GLY A 88 -11.40 -2.82 6.35
N LEU A 89 -12.33 -2.44 7.24
CA LEU A 89 -13.75 -2.37 6.90
C LEU A 89 -14.18 -0.97 6.43
N PHE A 90 -13.89 0.08 7.23
CA PHE A 90 -14.26 1.48 6.98
C PHE A 90 -13.07 2.45 7.06
N HIS A 91 -11.85 1.98 6.91
CA HIS A 91 -10.63 2.74 7.16
C HIS A 91 -10.48 3.17 8.64
N GLU A 92 -11.04 2.40 9.56
CA GLU A 92 -10.91 2.58 11.00
C GLU A 92 -9.48 2.33 11.50
N THR A 93 -9.16 2.81 12.69
CA THR A 93 -7.87 2.56 13.33
C THR A 93 -7.87 1.19 13.99
N LEU A 94 -7.29 0.20 13.32
CA LEU A 94 -7.21 -1.20 13.76
C LEU A 94 -6.06 -1.47 14.72
N GLY A 95 -4.94 -0.81 14.53
CA GLY A 95 -3.70 -1.03 15.29
C GLY A 95 -3.31 0.18 16.15
N ASP A 96 -2.01 0.29 16.41
CA ASP A 96 -1.44 1.27 17.33
C ASP A 96 -1.21 2.62 16.64
N PRO A 97 -1.83 3.74 17.08
CA PRO A 97 -1.57 5.06 16.53
C PRO A 97 -0.11 5.49 16.70
N LEU A 98 0.53 5.93 15.63
CA LEU A 98 1.93 6.37 15.63
C LEU A 98 2.09 7.86 15.94
N PHE A 99 1.02 8.63 15.80
CA PHE A 99 0.96 10.06 16.12
C PHE A 99 -0.49 10.45 16.40
N PRO A 100 -0.73 11.50 17.19
CA PRO A 100 -2.08 11.95 17.50
C PRO A 100 -2.77 12.49 16.24
N LEU A 101 -3.99 12.00 15.99
CA LEU A 101 -4.92 12.56 15.03
C LEU A 101 -6.19 12.92 15.79
N PRO A 102 -6.64 14.19 15.73
CA PRO A 102 -7.88 14.61 16.37
C PRO A 102 -9.06 13.76 15.90
N ASN A 103 -9.93 13.36 16.82
CA ASN A 103 -11.13 12.57 16.54
C ASN A 103 -10.88 11.19 15.89
N ASN A 104 -9.69 10.64 16.06
CA ASN A 104 -9.34 9.31 15.55
C ASN A 104 -8.98 8.39 16.71
N TRP A 105 -9.91 7.52 17.05
CA TRP A 105 -9.77 6.55 18.14
C TRP A 105 -9.55 5.15 17.58
N PRO A 106 -8.64 4.36 18.15
CA PRO A 106 -8.55 2.95 17.80
C PRO A 106 -9.81 2.23 18.23
N ILE A 107 -10.23 1.24 17.45
CA ILE A 107 -11.29 0.33 17.85
C ILE A 107 -10.82 -0.55 19.01
N LEU A 108 -11.74 -1.20 19.70
CA LEU A 108 -11.38 -2.14 20.76
C LEU A 108 -10.61 -3.34 20.17
N PRO A 109 -9.53 -3.80 20.83
CA PRO A 109 -8.76 -4.95 20.35
C PRO A 109 -9.61 -6.21 20.10
N SER A 110 -10.68 -6.41 20.85
CA SER A 110 -11.64 -7.51 20.68
C SER A 110 -12.50 -7.42 19.42
N GLU A 111 -12.64 -6.24 18.80
CA GLU A 111 -13.42 -6.03 17.57
C GLU A 111 -12.62 -6.29 16.30
N VAL A 112 -11.27 -6.29 16.39
CA VAL A 112 -10.37 -6.37 15.21
C VAL A 112 -10.69 -7.61 14.36
N GLU A 113 -10.81 -8.78 14.96
CA GLU A 113 -11.10 -10.02 14.23
C GLU A 113 -12.45 -9.96 13.51
N GLY A 114 -13.50 -9.53 14.19
CA GLY A 114 -14.85 -9.43 13.60
C GLY A 114 -14.87 -8.48 12.40
N ARG A 115 -14.24 -7.31 12.51
CA ARG A 115 -14.17 -6.33 11.44
C ARG A 115 -13.36 -6.81 10.24
N LEU A 116 -12.20 -7.42 10.47
CA LEU A 116 -11.37 -7.98 9.41
C LEU A 116 -12.06 -9.14 8.70
N ARG A 117 -12.79 -10.00 9.43
CA ARG A 117 -13.58 -11.07 8.83
C ARG A 117 -14.67 -10.52 7.92
N ILE A 118 -15.45 -9.54 8.38
CA ILE A 118 -16.51 -8.90 7.58
C ILE A 118 -15.90 -8.27 6.31
N ALA A 119 -14.80 -7.50 6.45
CA ALA A 119 -14.13 -6.89 5.30
C ALA A 119 -13.66 -7.95 4.30
N THR A 120 -13.04 -9.03 4.79
CA THR A 120 -12.57 -10.17 3.97
C THR A 120 -13.72 -10.80 3.19
N ASP A 121 -14.84 -11.07 3.86
CA ASP A 121 -16.02 -11.71 3.26
C ASP A 121 -16.66 -10.81 2.18
N ILE A 122 -16.76 -9.50 2.44
CA ILE A 122 -17.27 -8.53 1.46
C ILE A 122 -16.37 -8.50 0.22
N ILE A 123 -15.05 -8.39 0.40
CA ILE A 123 -14.09 -8.33 -0.71
C ILE A 123 -14.14 -9.64 -1.51
N LYS A 124 -14.14 -10.78 -0.83
CA LYS A 124 -14.27 -12.11 -1.45
C LYS A 124 -15.56 -12.22 -2.29
N LYS A 125 -16.70 -11.83 -1.72
CA LYS A 125 -18.01 -11.84 -2.41
C LYS A 125 -17.97 -10.94 -3.63
N THR A 126 -17.36 -9.77 -3.54
CA THR A 126 -17.37 -8.75 -4.59
C THR A 126 -16.38 -9.07 -5.71
N SER A 127 -15.17 -9.51 -5.36
CA SER A 127 -14.13 -9.87 -6.32
C SER A 127 -14.25 -11.28 -6.87
N GLY A 128 -14.87 -12.20 -6.13
CA GLY A 128 -14.86 -13.64 -6.41
C GLY A 128 -13.57 -14.35 -5.99
N GLU A 129 -12.64 -13.64 -5.33
CA GLU A 129 -11.34 -14.16 -4.91
C GLU A 129 -11.10 -13.88 -3.43
N GLN A 130 -10.47 -14.82 -2.71
CA GLN A 130 -10.07 -14.62 -1.31
C GLN A 130 -8.93 -13.60 -1.26
N PRO A 131 -9.07 -12.45 -0.56
CA PRO A 131 -7.96 -11.55 -0.34
C PRO A 131 -6.92 -12.23 0.57
N VAL A 132 -5.66 -12.19 0.16
CA VAL A 132 -4.54 -12.82 0.89
C VAL A 132 -3.45 -11.80 1.27
N SER A 133 -3.59 -10.57 0.84
CA SER A 133 -2.70 -9.47 1.22
C SER A 133 -3.47 -8.39 1.93
N PHE A 134 -2.85 -7.80 2.94
CA PHE A 134 -3.45 -6.78 3.78
C PHE A 134 -2.57 -5.52 3.85
N ARG A 135 -3.20 -4.39 4.08
CA ARG A 135 -2.56 -3.16 4.53
C ARG A 135 -3.46 -2.47 5.53
N CYS A 136 -2.88 -2.10 6.67
CA CYS A 136 -3.60 -1.40 7.72
C CYS A 136 -3.87 0.06 7.34
N PRO A 137 -5.06 0.60 7.58
CA PRO A 137 -5.33 2.02 7.47
C PRO A 137 -4.24 2.86 8.16
N ARG A 138 -3.78 3.91 7.49
CA ARG A 138 -2.70 4.81 7.96
C ARG A 138 -1.35 4.14 8.20
N LEU A 139 -1.16 2.88 7.79
CA LEU A 139 -0.02 2.04 8.14
C LEU A 139 0.11 1.79 9.66
N TRP A 140 -0.98 1.88 10.40
CA TRP A 140 -1.00 1.68 11.85
C TRP A 140 -1.35 0.23 12.20
N GLY A 141 -0.37 -0.64 12.05
CA GLY A 141 -0.46 -2.04 12.44
C GLY A 141 -0.24 -2.27 13.93
N SER A 142 -0.47 -3.50 14.39
CA SER A 142 -0.17 -3.95 15.74
C SER A 142 0.03 -5.45 15.80
N THR A 143 0.58 -5.94 16.89
CA THR A 143 0.72 -7.40 17.12
C THR A 143 -0.63 -8.11 17.07
N ASN A 144 -1.68 -7.49 17.61
CA ASN A 144 -3.03 -8.06 17.56
C ASN A 144 -3.55 -8.17 16.12
N VAL A 145 -3.37 -7.13 15.30
CA VAL A 145 -3.78 -7.14 13.89
C VAL A 145 -3.07 -8.28 13.15
N ILE A 146 -1.75 -8.38 13.26
CA ILE A 146 -0.98 -9.41 12.57
C ILE A 146 -1.38 -10.83 13.00
N ASN A 147 -1.62 -11.06 14.28
CA ASN A 147 -2.09 -12.35 14.79
C ASN A 147 -3.47 -12.72 14.22
N VAL A 148 -4.37 -11.75 14.09
CA VAL A 148 -5.67 -11.95 13.46
C VAL A 148 -5.52 -12.25 11.97
N LEU A 149 -4.67 -11.53 11.24
CA LEU A 149 -4.41 -11.79 9.82
C LEU A 149 -3.86 -13.19 9.58
N GLU A 150 -2.90 -13.64 10.39
CA GLU A 150 -2.38 -15.02 10.36
C GLU A 150 -3.50 -16.06 10.56
N LYS A 151 -4.38 -15.83 11.55
CA LYS A 151 -5.55 -16.69 11.82
C LYS A 151 -6.54 -16.72 10.65
N LEU A 152 -6.73 -15.60 9.95
CA LEU A 152 -7.62 -15.48 8.78
C LEU A 152 -6.98 -16.00 7.48
N GLY A 153 -5.72 -16.44 7.51
CA GLY A 153 -5.04 -17.03 6.37
C GLY A 153 -4.42 -16.04 5.40
N TYR A 154 -4.16 -14.80 5.81
CA TYR A 154 -3.43 -13.83 5.02
C TYR A 154 -1.97 -14.26 4.83
N LEU A 155 -1.44 -14.03 3.64
CA LEU A 155 -0.07 -14.37 3.25
C LEU A 155 0.90 -13.20 3.39
N SER A 156 0.41 -11.98 3.27
CA SER A 156 1.23 -10.78 3.45
C SER A 156 0.50 -9.64 4.13
N ASP A 157 1.28 -8.82 4.83
CA ASP A 157 0.90 -7.51 5.31
C ASP A 157 1.90 -6.46 4.80
N ALA A 158 1.41 -5.27 4.45
CA ALA A 158 2.22 -4.16 3.98
C ALA A 158 1.98 -2.91 4.83
N SER A 159 1.90 -3.09 6.15
CA SER A 159 1.55 -2.03 7.09
C SER A 159 2.75 -1.37 7.77
N PHE A 160 3.96 -1.94 7.68
CA PHE A 160 5.11 -1.51 8.47
C PHE A 160 5.73 -0.21 7.94
N PRO A 161 5.60 0.95 8.65
CA PRO A 161 6.14 2.22 8.21
C PRO A 161 7.60 2.38 8.65
N LEU A 162 8.54 2.21 7.72
CA LEU A 162 9.98 2.35 8.02
C LEU A 162 10.40 3.74 8.48
N TYR A 163 9.67 4.78 8.06
CA TYR A 163 9.96 6.14 8.52
C TYR A 163 9.90 6.26 10.04
N TYR A 164 9.04 5.46 10.69
CA TYR A 164 8.83 5.45 12.14
C TYR A 164 9.69 4.40 12.86
N TYR A 165 9.55 3.11 12.47
CA TYR A 165 10.22 2.00 13.19
C TYR A 165 11.66 1.76 12.77
N ARG A 166 12.06 2.13 11.54
CA ARG A 166 13.40 2.05 10.93
C ARG A 166 13.95 0.64 10.69
N LYS A 167 13.44 -0.39 11.34
CA LYS A 167 13.81 -1.82 11.15
C LYS A 167 12.72 -2.74 11.69
N PRO A 168 12.57 -3.98 11.13
CA PRO A 168 13.32 -4.53 9.99
C PRO A 168 13.08 -3.74 8.70
N PHE A 169 14.08 -3.65 7.81
CA PHE A 169 13.99 -2.83 6.58
C PHE A 169 13.89 -3.65 5.29
N VAL A 170 13.81 -4.97 5.38
CA VAL A 170 13.47 -5.90 4.29
C VAL A 170 12.30 -6.77 4.73
N PRO A 171 11.56 -7.40 3.80
CA PRO A 171 10.47 -8.30 4.16
C PRO A 171 10.92 -9.40 5.14
N TYR A 172 10.08 -9.66 6.13
CA TYR A 172 10.35 -10.61 7.20
C TYR A 172 9.05 -11.29 7.67
N HIS A 173 9.19 -12.45 8.30
CA HIS A 173 8.11 -13.12 9.00
C HIS A 173 8.04 -12.61 10.43
N PRO A 174 6.91 -12.01 10.90
CA PRO A 174 6.81 -11.43 12.23
C PRO A 174 6.84 -12.45 13.37
N SER A 175 7.12 -11.96 14.57
CA SER A 175 6.89 -12.68 15.81
C SER A 175 5.45 -12.47 16.29
N ALA A 176 4.78 -13.54 16.71
CA ALA A 176 3.44 -13.46 17.31
C ALA A 176 3.37 -12.66 18.63
N ARG A 177 4.53 -12.39 19.27
CA ARG A 177 4.63 -11.61 20.51
C ARG A 177 4.90 -10.13 20.27
N ASP A 178 5.58 -9.79 19.18
CA ASP A 178 5.88 -8.42 18.77
C ASP A 178 6.09 -8.40 17.25
N TRP A 179 5.10 -7.91 16.52
CA TRP A 179 5.11 -7.87 15.07
C TRP A 179 6.27 -7.08 14.47
N ARG A 180 6.86 -6.17 15.25
CA ARG A 180 8.02 -5.37 14.85
C ARG A 180 9.34 -6.15 14.86
N ARG A 181 9.32 -7.41 15.25
CA ARG A 181 10.49 -8.28 15.32
C ARG A 181 10.33 -9.50 14.41
N PRO A 182 11.40 -9.93 13.75
CA PRO A 182 11.39 -11.21 13.05
C PRO A 182 11.02 -12.37 13.98
N GLY A 183 10.28 -13.34 13.47
CA GLY A 183 9.82 -14.53 14.15
C GLY A 183 9.47 -15.63 13.17
N GLN A 184 8.44 -16.44 13.47
CA GLN A 184 8.11 -17.66 12.75
C GLN A 184 6.66 -17.70 12.24
N MET A 185 5.97 -16.56 12.18
CA MET A 185 4.65 -16.51 11.56
C MET A 185 4.76 -16.80 10.06
N ARG A 186 3.71 -17.34 9.45
CA ARG A 186 3.67 -17.61 8.02
C ARG A 186 3.46 -16.35 7.19
N ILE A 187 2.73 -15.38 7.72
CA ILE A 187 2.50 -14.10 7.07
C ILE A 187 3.83 -13.37 6.85
N LEU A 188 3.99 -12.75 5.69
CA LEU A 188 5.15 -11.91 5.35
C LEU A 188 4.81 -10.45 5.58
N GLU A 189 5.55 -9.77 6.45
CA GLU A 189 5.52 -8.31 6.55
C GLU A 189 6.39 -7.68 5.46
N ILE A 190 5.82 -6.75 4.69
CA ILE A 190 6.48 -6.02 3.60
C ILE A 190 6.62 -4.55 3.99
N PRO A 191 7.75 -4.11 4.55
CA PRO A 191 7.93 -2.74 5.03
C PRO A 191 7.82 -1.70 3.91
N ASN A 192 7.09 -0.60 4.18
CA ASN A 192 7.02 0.54 3.28
C ASN A 192 8.31 1.35 3.38
N PHE A 193 9.02 1.51 2.27
CA PHE A 193 10.34 2.13 2.27
C PHE A 193 10.32 3.62 2.60
N CYS A 194 11.42 4.11 3.10
CA CYS A 194 11.69 5.53 3.34
C CYS A 194 13.18 5.82 3.19
N ASP A 195 13.59 7.08 3.27
CA ASP A 195 15.01 7.41 3.38
C ASP A 195 15.53 7.18 4.81
N LEU A 196 16.21 6.05 5.02
CA LEU A 196 16.79 5.68 6.30
C LEU A 196 18.10 6.44 6.63
N THR A 197 18.69 7.11 5.65
CA THR A 197 19.98 7.83 5.79
C THR A 197 19.77 9.28 6.23
N MET A 198 18.64 9.83 5.93
CA MET A 198 18.27 11.21 6.22
C MET A 198 18.09 11.46 7.73
N LYS A 199 18.64 12.57 8.25
CA LYS A 199 18.32 13.06 9.59
C LYS A 199 16.95 13.75 9.54
N SER A 200 16.00 13.24 10.30
CA SER A 200 14.64 13.82 10.35
C SER A 200 14.62 15.08 11.21
N SER A 201 13.85 16.07 10.77
CA SER A 201 13.44 17.26 11.54
C SER A 201 11.97 17.17 12.02
N ASP A 202 11.24 16.15 11.58
CA ASP A 202 9.86 15.91 11.98
C ASP A 202 9.80 15.02 13.24
N PRO A 203 9.01 15.35 14.28
CA PRO A 203 8.95 14.58 15.52
C PRO A 203 8.45 13.14 15.31
N TYR A 204 7.66 12.90 14.26
CA TYR A 204 7.17 11.58 13.87
C TYR A 204 7.94 10.98 12.69
N GLN A 205 9.04 11.62 12.26
CA GLN A 205 9.95 11.20 11.21
C GLN A 205 9.30 11.08 9.81
N ARG A 206 8.15 11.72 9.58
CA ARG A 206 7.38 11.64 8.34
C ARG A 206 8.07 12.30 7.15
N ASP A 207 9.01 13.20 7.36
CA ASP A 207 9.84 13.80 6.32
C ASP A 207 10.76 12.77 5.61
N ARG A 208 11.01 11.60 6.22
CA ARG A 208 11.70 10.47 5.61
C ARG A 208 10.83 9.69 4.64
N ASP A 209 9.50 9.79 4.79
CA ASP A 209 8.54 8.99 4.05
C ASP A 209 8.55 9.28 2.55
N GLN A 210 8.10 8.31 1.78
CA GLN A 210 7.97 8.38 0.33
C GLN A 210 6.75 9.22 -0.11
N TRP A 211 5.65 9.10 0.63
CA TRP A 211 4.38 9.73 0.30
C TRP A 211 4.30 11.18 0.81
N PRO A 212 3.72 12.09 0.09
CA PRO A 212 3.22 12.09 -1.30
C PRO A 212 4.21 12.75 -2.28
N LEU A 213 5.49 12.41 -2.18
CA LEU A 213 6.61 13.14 -2.80
C LEU A 213 6.52 13.17 -4.33
N PHE A 214 6.12 12.04 -4.96
CA PHE A 214 6.06 11.93 -6.42
C PHE A 214 5.22 13.03 -7.06
N ARG A 215 4.06 13.38 -6.52
CA ARG A 215 3.17 14.40 -7.06
C ARG A 215 3.40 15.79 -6.48
N THR A 216 3.82 15.91 -5.22
CA THR A 216 4.03 17.21 -4.57
C THR A 216 5.35 17.87 -4.99
N LYS A 217 6.32 17.08 -5.41
CA LYS A 217 7.61 17.48 -5.97
C LYS A 217 7.76 16.95 -7.39
N SER A 218 8.32 15.75 -7.56
CA SER A 218 8.43 15.05 -8.85
C SER A 218 8.80 13.56 -8.67
N ALA A 219 8.75 12.80 -9.75
CA ALA A 219 9.25 11.43 -9.82
C ALA A 219 10.73 11.35 -9.40
N GLU A 220 11.57 12.23 -9.93
CA GLU A 220 13.01 12.28 -9.64
C GLU A 220 13.27 12.52 -8.13
N ALA A 221 12.51 13.42 -7.51
CA ALA A 221 12.64 13.67 -6.06
C ALA A 221 12.27 12.43 -5.22
N LEU A 222 11.28 11.66 -5.64
CA LEU A 222 10.95 10.38 -5.01
C LEU A 222 12.06 9.36 -5.24
N LEU A 223 12.61 9.30 -6.45
CA LEU A 223 13.70 8.34 -6.78
C LEU A 223 14.98 8.63 -6.00
N VAL A 224 15.27 9.88 -5.62
CA VAL A 224 16.40 10.18 -4.72
C VAL A 224 16.23 9.43 -3.39
N LYS A 225 15.04 9.42 -2.78
CA LYS A 225 14.80 8.64 -1.56
C LYS A 225 14.87 7.12 -1.81
N ALA A 226 14.34 6.66 -2.94
CA ALA A 226 14.42 5.26 -3.32
C ALA A 226 15.88 4.83 -3.51
N ASP A 227 16.70 5.60 -4.23
CA ASP A 227 18.10 5.31 -4.46
C ASP A 227 18.91 5.28 -3.14
N SER A 228 18.65 6.22 -2.20
CA SER A 228 19.22 6.19 -0.85
C SER A 228 18.86 4.91 -0.10
N PHE A 229 17.59 4.48 -0.16
CA PHE A 229 17.14 3.24 0.49
C PHE A 229 17.78 2.00 -0.17
N LEU A 230 17.80 1.93 -1.51
CA LEU A 230 18.43 0.85 -2.24
C LEU A 230 19.91 0.70 -1.89
N ALA A 231 20.67 1.80 -1.86
CA ALA A 231 22.07 1.81 -1.47
C ALA A 231 22.25 1.35 -0.01
N PHE A 232 21.38 1.83 0.91
CA PHE A 232 21.44 1.45 2.33
C PHE A 232 21.25 -0.05 2.55
N VAL A 233 20.27 -0.67 1.86
CA VAL A 233 19.98 -2.10 1.99
C VAL A 233 21.03 -2.95 1.30
N SER A 234 21.45 -2.56 0.08
CA SER A 234 22.46 -3.28 -0.70
C SER A 234 23.83 -3.32 -0.01
N ALA A 235 24.23 -2.23 0.67
CA ALA A 235 25.47 -2.18 1.47
C ALA A 235 25.46 -3.21 2.62
N ARG A 236 24.28 -3.72 3.01
CA ARG A 236 24.10 -4.77 4.02
C ARG A 236 23.92 -6.16 3.42
N LYS A 237 24.21 -6.31 2.12
CA LYS A 237 24.12 -7.57 1.37
C LYS A 237 22.69 -8.19 1.42
N GLN A 238 21.66 -7.35 1.52
CA GLN A 238 20.26 -7.77 1.49
C GLN A 238 19.60 -7.34 0.18
N ARG A 239 18.57 -8.08 -0.25
CA ARG A 239 17.80 -7.73 -1.45
C ARG A 239 16.74 -6.70 -1.11
N PRO A 240 16.82 -5.48 -1.67
CA PRO A 240 15.86 -4.42 -1.39
C PRO A 240 14.48 -4.72 -1.97
N VAL A 241 13.43 -4.25 -1.27
CA VAL A 241 12.07 -4.19 -1.77
C VAL A 241 11.55 -2.77 -1.58
N LEU A 242 11.11 -2.14 -2.66
CA LEU A 242 10.42 -0.86 -2.63
C LEU A 242 8.91 -1.11 -2.59
N CYS A 243 8.32 -1.04 -1.39
CA CYS A 243 6.88 -1.12 -1.22
C CYS A 243 6.30 0.29 -1.18
N PHE A 244 5.44 0.60 -2.15
CA PHE A 244 4.75 1.88 -2.28
C PHE A 244 3.34 1.81 -1.72
N TYR A 245 2.85 2.93 -1.19
CA TYR A 245 1.43 3.13 -0.92
C TYR A 245 0.95 4.42 -1.60
N LEU A 246 -0.12 4.29 -2.32
CA LEU A 246 -0.72 5.29 -3.20
C LEU A 246 -2.23 5.22 -3.05
N HIS A 247 -2.95 6.27 -3.42
CA HIS A 247 -4.40 6.30 -3.29
C HIS A 247 -5.06 6.71 -4.61
N PRO A 248 -6.18 6.11 -5.02
CA PRO A 248 -6.86 6.45 -6.27
C PRO A 248 -7.24 7.92 -6.39
N TRP A 249 -7.62 8.55 -5.28
CA TRP A 249 -7.97 9.97 -5.26
C TRP A 249 -6.79 10.90 -5.62
N GLU A 250 -5.55 10.45 -5.51
CA GLU A 250 -4.40 11.21 -5.97
C GLU A 250 -4.39 11.39 -7.50
N PHE A 251 -5.05 10.49 -8.24
CA PHE A 251 -5.09 10.46 -9.72
C PHE A 251 -6.35 11.10 -10.31
N HIS A 252 -7.16 11.73 -9.48
CA HIS A 252 -8.30 12.57 -9.85
C HIS A 252 -8.12 13.98 -9.27
N PRO A 253 -8.55 15.07 -9.96
CA PRO A 253 -8.49 16.41 -9.39
C PRO A 253 -9.32 16.50 -8.11
N MET A 254 -8.67 16.82 -6.99
CA MET A 254 -9.33 16.95 -5.69
C MET A 254 -9.66 18.40 -5.37
N PRO A 255 -10.78 18.68 -4.71
CA PRO A 255 -11.18 20.02 -4.31
C PRO A 255 -10.16 20.61 -3.33
N ARG A 256 -9.97 21.93 -3.44
CA ARG A 256 -9.10 22.71 -2.55
C ARG A 256 -9.95 23.50 -1.54
N GLY A 257 -9.37 23.74 -0.36
CA GLY A 257 -10.03 24.56 0.66
C GLY A 257 -10.84 23.72 1.64
N ALA A 258 -11.90 24.34 2.19
CA ALA A 258 -12.79 23.65 3.12
C ALA A 258 -13.94 23.01 2.37
N LEU A 259 -14.24 21.78 2.74
CA LEU A 259 -15.42 21.04 2.31
C LEU A 259 -16.47 21.15 3.41
N ASP A 260 -17.64 21.66 3.07
CA ASP A 260 -18.74 21.86 3.99
C ASP A 260 -19.78 20.77 3.74
N PHE A 261 -20.10 20.01 4.78
CA PHE A 261 -21.08 18.91 4.76
C PHE A 261 -22.33 19.26 5.57
N GLY A 262 -22.54 20.55 5.89
CA GLY A 262 -23.64 21.00 6.71
C GLY A 262 -23.34 20.85 8.21
N GLU A 263 -23.31 19.64 8.71
CA GLU A 263 -23.04 19.34 10.12
C GLU A 263 -21.55 19.37 10.48
N CYS A 264 -20.67 19.25 9.49
CA CYS A 264 -19.23 19.33 9.71
C CYS A 264 -18.51 20.03 8.55
N ARG A 265 -17.36 20.62 8.85
CA ARG A 265 -16.50 21.27 7.87
C ARG A 265 -15.09 20.68 7.93
N VAL A 266 -14.65 20.12 6.83
CA VAL A 266 -13.33 19.52 6.70
C VAL A 266 -12.40 20.47 5.94
N LYS A 267 -11.29 20.85 6.54
CA LYS A 267 -10.23 21.63 5.90
C LYS A 267 -8.96 20.80 5.83
N THR A 268 -8.66 20.29 4.64
CA THR A 268 -7.44 19.51 4.42
C THR A 268 -6.19 20.39 4.36
N LEU A 269 -5.06 19.83 4.78
CA LEU A 269 -3.78 20.51 4.59
C LEU A 269 -3.48 20.61 3.08
N PRO A 270 -3.01 21.77 2.58
CA PRO A 270 -2.85 21.99 1.13
C PRO A 270 -1.98 20.95 0.42
N PHE A 271 -0.98 20.38 1.09
CA PHE A 271 -0.09 19.38 0.46
C PHE A 271 -0.82 18.07 0.16
N ILE A 272 -1.89 17.73 0.90
CA ILE A 272 -2.65 16.48 0.72
C ILE A 272 -3.28 16.44 -0.68
N VAL A 273 -3.87 17.56 -1.14
CA VAL A 273 -4.53 17.64 -2.45
C VAL A 273 -3.67 18.30 -3.53
N LYS A 274 -2.41 18.65 -3.20
CA LYS A 274 -1.50 19.29 -4.15
C LYS A 274 -1.18 18.37 -5.32
N ASN A 275 -1.45 18.85 -6.54
CA ASN A 275 -1.12 18.17 -7.80
C ASN A 275 -1.80 16.80 -7.98
N CYS A 276 -2.95 16.56 -7.33
CA CYS A 276 -3.81 15.43 -7.67
C CYS A 276 -4.33 15.56 -9.12
N GLY A 277 -4.65 14.44 -9.75
CA GLY A 277 -5.14 14.36 -11.13
C GLY A 277 -4.03 14.16 -12.16
N PRO A 278 -4.09 14.85 -13.33
CA PRO A 278 -3.21 14.55 -14.48
C PRO A 278 -1.72 14.62 -14.17
N ARG A 279 -1.31 15.51 -13.26
CA ARG A 279 0.10 15.58 -12.83
C ARG A 279 0.53 14.34 -12.09
N ALA A 280 -0.28 13.83 -11.16
CA ALA A 280 0.03 12.60 -10.45
C ALA A 280 0.13 11.41 -11.41
N VAL A 281 -0.74 11.32 -12.42
CA VAL A 281 -0.66 10.29 -13.48
C VAL A 281 0.67 10.38 -14.22
N LYS A 282 1.07 11.58 -14.67
CA LYS A 282 2.35 11.79 -15.36
C LYS A 282 3.55 11.41 -14.50
N GLU A 283 3.55 11.84 -13.24
CA GLU A 283 4.66 11.57 -12.34
C GLU A 283 4.76 10.07 -11.97
N LEU A 284 3.65 9.35 -11.77
CA LEU A 284 3.69 7.90 -11.55
C LEU A 284 4.15 7.14 -12.80
N ASP A 285 3.73 7.57 -14.01
CA ASP A 285 4.22 7.01 -15.27
C ASP A 285 5.77 7.12 -15.35
N ARG A 286 6.29 8.28 -14.99
CA ARG A 286 7.74 8.52 -14.93
C ARG A 286 8.43 7.69 -13.85
N VAL A 287 7.83 7.53 -12.65
CA VAL A 287 8.34 6.65 -11.58
C VAL A 287 8.48 5.21 -12.10
N CYS A 288 7.44 4.68 -12.74
CA CYS A 288 7.46 3.31 -13.26
C CYS A 288 8.58 3.10 -14.30
N ALA A 289 8.73 4.06 -15.24
CA ALA A 289 9.80 4.01 -16.23
C ALA A 289 11.19 4.02 -15.57
N LEU A 290 11.43 4.98 -14.67
CA LEU A 290 12.71 5.14 -13.98
C LEU A 290 13.07 3.94 -13.09
N LEU A 291 12.11 3.31 -12.43
CA LEU A 291 12.34 2.11 -11.64
C LEU A 291 12.74 0.91 -12.52
N ARG A 292 12.13 0.77 -13.72
CA ARG A 292 12.53 -0.25 -14.69
C ARG A 292 13.94 -0.04 -15.22
N GLU A 293 14.27 1.18 -15.60
CA GLU A 293 15.62 1.56 -16.05
C GLU A 293 16.71 1.20 -14.99
N ARG A 294 16.35 1.27 -13.71
CA ARG A 294 17.21 0.87 -12.59
C ARG A 294 17.27 -0.63 -12.31
N GLY A 295 16.53 -1.46 -13.06
CA GLY A 295 16.47 -2.90 -12.88
C GLY A 295 15.48 -3.35 -11.79
N GLY A 296 14.44 -2.57 -11.52
CA GLY A 296 13.33 -2.92 -10.64
C GLY A 296 12.40 -3.97 -11.27
N ARG A 297 12.08 -5.01 -10.51
CA ARG A 297 11.10 -6.04 -10.88
C ARG A 297 9.79 -5.78 -10.14
N PHE A 298 8.71 -5.60 -10.87
CA PHE A 298 7.39 -5.35 -10.30
C PHE A 298 6.67 -6.65 -9.97
N LEU A 299 6.16 -6.74 -8.76
CA LEU A 299 5.42 -7.88 -8.21
C LEU A 299 4.18 -7.36 -7.46
N THR A 300 3.15 -8.20 -7.36
CA THR A 300 2.10 -8.00 -6.35
C THR A 300 2.61 -8.44 -4.97
N ALA A 301 1.90 -8.05 -3.90
CA ALA A 301 2.25 -8.47 -2.55
C ALA A 301 2.14 -9.99 -2.38
N GLN A 302 1.09 -10.60 -2.97
CA GLN A 302 0.91 -12.04 -3.00
C GLN A 302 2.05 -12.77 -3.71
N GLU A 303 2.51 -12.27 -4.86
CA GLU A 303 3.63 -12.86 -5.60
C GLU A 303 4.93 -12.80 -4.80
N LEU A 304 5.18 -11.66 -4.15
CA LEU A 304 6.36 -11.52 -3.29
C LEU A 304 6.29 -12.48 -2.09
N ALA A 305 5.12 -12.62 -1.46
CA ALA A 305 4.93 -13.55 -0.35
C ALA A 305 5.14 -15.01 -0.78
N ALA A 306 4.57 -15.43 -1.91
CA ALA A 306 4.77 -16.78 -2.44
C ALA A 306 6.26 -17.09 -2.69
N GLU A 307 7.01 -16.16 -3.32
CA GLU A 307 8.44 -16.36 -3.57
C GLU A 307 9.31 -16.42 -2.31
N ARG A 308 8.84 -15.82 -1.21
CA ARG A 308 9.57 -15.79 0.07
C ARG A 308 9.18 -16.94 0.98
N GLY A 309 7.92 -17.44 0.90
CA GLY A 309 7.43 -18.60 1.64
C GLY A 309 8.06 -19.92 1.22
N ASP A 310 8.43 -20.06 -0.08
CA ASP A 310 9.06 -21.28 -0.63
C ASP A 310 10.55 -21.46 -0.23
N ARG A 311 11.10 -20.60 0.60
CA ARG A 311 12.53 -20.63 0.98
C ARG A 311 12.82 -21.14 2.39
N ASN A 312 11.82 -21.72 3.07
CA ASN A 312 12.01 -22.35 4.38
C ASN A 312 12.10 -23.89 4.28
#